data_78e982c051475c5a7aeeb750edbcf96f
#
_entry.id   78e982c051475c5a7aeeb750edbcf96f
#
_cell.length_a   1.000
_cell.length_b   1.000
_cell.length_c   1.000
_cell.angle_alpha   90.00
_cell.angle_beta   90.00
_cell.angle_gamma   90.00
#
_symmetry.space_group_name_H-M   'P 1'
#
loop_
_entity.id
_entity.type
_entity.pdbx_description
1 polymer ?
#
loop_
_entity_poly.entity_id
_entity_poly.type
_entity_poly.pdbx_seq_one_letter_code
_entity_poly.pdbx_strand_id
1 'polypeptide(L)'
;MDSIDRINEFVTGMDFPAYTRDEKTKAAVERKLQILTEAVIRLEQVGPEAFPAIDWRGYRGMGNILRHSYDRVADEIVWNTVKDDLPLLRDIVAKALKGPV
;
A
#
# COMPACT_ATOMS: atom_id res chain seq x y z
N MET A 1 3.35 -7.25 6.35
CA MET A 1 2.55 -8.32 5.71
C MET A 1 1.09 -8.28 6.11
N ASP A 2 0.82 -8.10 7.40
CA ASP A 2 -0.57 -8.09 7.88
C ASP A 2 -1.42 -7.01 7.22
N SER A 3 -0.91 -5.78 7.11
CA SER A 3 -1.65 -4.69 6.45
C SER A 3 -1.95 -5.00 4.99
N ILE A 4 -1.00 -5.58 4.27
CA ILE A 4 -1.20 -5.95 2.86
C ILE A 4 -2.28 -7.02 2.75
N ASP A 5 -2.22 -8.03 3.59
CA ASP A 5 -3.19 -9.13 3.55
C ASP A 5 -4.59 -8.65 3.92
N ARG A 6 -4.70 -7.76 4.90
CA ARG A 6 -6.00 -7.16 5.28
C ARG A 6 -6.58 -6.31 4.15
N ILE A 7 -5.75 -5.51 3.50
CA ILE A 7 -6.20 -4.71 2.37
C ILE A 7 -6.75 -5.61 1.27
N ASN A 8 -6.04 -6.70 0.94
CA ASN A 8 -6.50 -7.65 -0.07
C ASN A 8 -7.82 -8.29 0.32
N GLU A 9 -8.01 -8.63 1.58
CA GLU A 9 -9.29 -9.16 2.07
C GLU A 9 -10.43 -8.15 1.87
N PHE A 10 -10.17 -6.88 2.20
CA PHE A 10 -11.19 -5.84 2.11
C PHE A 10 -11.69 -5.62 0.69
N VAL A 11 -10.83 -5.77 -0.31
CA VAL A 11 -11.19 -5.51 -1.71
C VAL A 11 -11.52 -6.76 -2.51
N THR A 12 -11.53 -7.93 -1.87
CA THR A 12 -11.82 -9.20 -2.54
C THR A 12 -13.16 -9.14 -3.25
N GLY A 13 -13.16 -9.46 -4.54
CA GLY A 13 -14.38 -9.46 -5.35
C GLY A 13 -14.84 -8.10 -5.83
N MET A 14 -14.10 -7.04 -5.52
CA MET A 14 -14.46 -5.69 -5.94
C MET A 14 -13.77 -5.29 -7.23
N ASP A 15 -14.48 -4.50 -8.05
CA ASP A 15 -13.87 -3.71 -9.11
C ASP A 15 -13.76 -2.26 -8.66
N PHE A 16 -13.19 -1.41 -9.49
CA PHE A 16 -13.00 -0.01 -9.11
C PHE A 16 -14.32 0.72 -8.82
N PRO A 17 -15.37 0.59 -9.65
CA PRO A 17 -16.65 1.22 -9.33
C PRO A 17 -17.23 0.78 -7.98
N ALA A 18 -17.15 -0.51 -7.65
CA ALA A 18 -17.62 -1.02 -6.37
C ALA A 18 -16.81 -0.41 -5.22
N TYR A 19 -15.50 -0.32 -5.38
CA TYR A 19 -14.62 0.28 -4.38
C TYR A 19 -14.97 1.75 -4.12
N THR A 20 -15.20 2.53 -5.17
CA THR A 20 -15.50 3.96 -5.01
C THR A 20 -16.80 4.23 -4.28
N ARG A 21 -17.74 3.29 -4.33
CA ARG A 21 -19.05 3.43 -3.69
C ARG A 21 -19.10 2.89 -2.26
N ASP A 22 -18.08 2.17 -1.83
CA ASP A 22 -18.06 1.54 -0.50
C ASP A 22 -17.21 2.34 0.46
N GLU A 23 -17.82 3.29 1.14
CA GLU A 23 -17.11 4.19 2.06
C GLU A 23 -16.43 3.45 3.21
N LYS A 24 -17.03 2.39 3.72
CA LYS A 24 -16.43 1.59 4.79
C LYS A 24 -15.15 0.92 4.32
N THR A 25 -15.20 0.28 3.16
CA THR A 25 -14.02 -0.39 2.58
C THR A 25 -12.93 0.62 2.28
N LYS A 26 -13.29 1.77 1.69
CA LYS A 26 -12.32 2.82 1.41
C LYS A 26 -11.61 3.29 2.68
N ALA A 27 -12.37 3.57 3.72
CA ALA A 27 -11.79 4.02 4.99
C ALA A 27 -10.86 2.96 5.58
N ALA A 28 -11.24 1.70 5.54
CA ALA A 28 -10.43 0.60 6.05
C ALA A 28 -9.13 0.44 5.25
N VAL A 29 -9.22 0.47 3.91
CA VAL A 29 -8.07 0.37 3.02
C VAL A 29 -7.12 1.55 3.24
N GLU A 30 -7.64 2.76 3.27
CA GLU A 30 -6.83 3.96 3.47
C GLU A 30 -6.11 3.93 4.81
N ARG A 31 -6.77 3.49 5.87
CA ARG A 31 -6.13 3.40 7.18
C ARG A 31 -5.01 2.38 7.18
N LYS A 32 -5.24 1.19 6.62
CA LYS A 32 -4.20 0.16 6.55
C LYS A 32 -3.06 0.57 5.65
N LEU A 33 -3.37 1.24 4.54
CA LEU A 33 -2.35 1.73 3.62
C LEU A 33 -1.50 2.84 4.28
N GLN A 34 -2.12 3.70 5.09
CA GLN A 34 -1.41 4.71 5.84
C GLN A 34 -0.43 4.08 6.84
N ILE A 35 -0.87 3.07 7.57
CA ILE A 35 0.00 2.33 8.50
C ILE A 35 1.17 1.71 7.75
N LEU A 36 0.89 1.10 6.60
CA LEU A 36 1.91 0.48 5.77
C LEU A 36 2.93 1.50 5.25
N THR A 37 2.45 2.62 4.72
CA THR A 37 3.34 3.65 4.18
C THR A 37 4.21 4.27 5.26
N GLU A 38 3.68 4.47 6.46
CA GLU A 38 4.46 4.98 7.58
C GLU A 38 5.55 3.99 7.98
N ALA A 39 5.25 2.69 7.97
CA ALA A 39 6.25 1.66 8.25
C ALA A 39 7.35 1.64 7.21
N VAL A 40 6.99 1.75 5.92
CA VAL A 40 7.96 1.80 4.82
C VAL A 40 8.85 3.03 4.96
N ILE A 41 8.27 4.19 5.23
CA ILE A 41 9.02 5.45 5.38
C ILE A 41 10.03 5.35 6.52
N ARG A 42 9.67 4.71 7.63
CA ARG A 42 10.61 4.53 8.76
C ARG A 42 11.83 3.70 8.38
N LEU A 43 11.67 2.78 7.44
CA LEU A 43 12.77 1.94 6.97
C LEU A 43 13.62 2.63 5.90
N GLU A 44 13.24 3.81 5.43
CA GLU A 44 13.89 4.46 4.30
C GLU A 44 15.36 4.77 4.54
N GLN A 45 15.77 5.02 5.78
CA GLN A 45 17.18 5.33 6.09
C GLN A 45 18.14 4.20 5.76
N VAL A 46 17.69 2.95 5.89
CA VAL A 46 18.53 1.77 5.61
C VAL A 46 17.96 0.93 4.48
N GLY A 47 16.67 1.10 4.20
CA GLY A 47 15.94 0.27 3.27
C GLY A 47 16.41 0.32 1.83
N PRO A 48 16.72 1.52 1.25
CA PRO A 48 17.11 1.59 -0.16
C PRO A 48 18.32 0.76 -0.52
N GLU A 49 19.27 0.57 0.38
CA GLU A 49 20.42 -0.29 0.15
C GLU A 49 20.03 -1.77 0.23
N ALA A 50 19.20 -2.12 1.21
CA ALA A 50 18.77 -3.50 1.41
C ALA A 50 17.68 -3.92 0.42
N PHE A 51 16.80 -3.01 0.03
CA PHE A 51 15.64 -3.30 -0.82
C PHE A 51 15.53 -2.27 -1.95
N PRO A 52 16.44 -2.30 -2.93
CA PRO A 52 16.42 -1.31 -4.01
C PRO A 52 15.21 -1.44 -4.93
N ALA A 53 14.51 -2.59 -4.91
CA ALA A 53 13.34 -2.80 -5.75
C ALA A 53 12.08 -2.11 -5.21
N ILE A 54 12.08 -1.63 -3.96
CA ILE A 54 10.95 -0.90 -3.40
C ILE A 54 10.94 0.53 -3.94
N ASP A 55 9.76 0.99 -4.36
CA ASP A 55 9.58 2.37 -4.82
C ASP A 55 9.40 3.30 -3.63
N TRP A 56 10.52 3.66 -2.99
CA TRP A 56 10.53 4.49 -1.79
C TRP A 56 9.87 5.85 -2.01
N ARG A 57 10.16 6.48 -3.16
CA ARG A 57 9.57 7.77 -3.51
C ARG A 57 8.06 7.65 -3.66
N GLY A 58 7.60 6.59 -4.30
CA GLY A 58 6.16 6.34 -4.50
C GLY A 58 5.43 6.20 -3.16
N TYR A 59 6.02 5.49 -2.20
CA TYR A 59 5.40 5.34 -0.89
C TYR A 59 5.36 6.64 -0.11
N ARG A 60 6.38 7.49 -0.23
CA ARG A 60 6.32 8.83 0.37
C ARG A 60 5.21 9.67 -0.23
N GLY A 61 5.07 9.63 -1.56
CA GLY A 61 3.99 10.32 -2.26
C GLY A 61 2.62 9.84 -1.82
N MET A 62 2.47 8.52 -1.69
CA MET A 62 1.22 7.93 -1.22
C MET A 62 0.88 8.42 0.20
N GLY A 63 1.85 8.49 1.09
CA GLY A 63 1.64 9.00 2.44
C GLY A 63 1.10 10.43 2.43
N ASN A 64 1.63 11.29 1.56
CA ASN A 64 1.14 12.65 1.41
C ASN A 64 -0.30 12.69 0.90
N ILE A 65 -0.61 11.88 -0.10
CA ILE A 65 -1.97 11.80 -0.67
C ILE A 65 -2.97 11.36 0.40
N LEU A 66 -2.64 10.35 1.18
CA LEU A 66 -3.52 9.84 2.23
C LEU A 66 -3.81 10.88 3.32
N ARG A 67 -2.84 11.78 3.59
CA ARG A 67 -3.01 12.80 4.61
C ARG A 67 -3.80 14.01 4.12
N HIS A 68 -3.74 14.31 2.82
CA HIS A 68 -4.20 15.60 2.29
C HIS A 68 -5.25 15.52 1.20
N SER A 69 -5.60 14.34 0.71
CA SER A 69 -6.56 14.20 -0.38
C SER A 69 -7.86 13.58 0.10
N TYR A 70 -8.96 14.16 -0.36
CA TYR A 70 -10.31 13.70 -0.03
C TYR A 70 -11.17 13.50 -1.26
N ASP A 71 -10.55 13.47 -2.45
CA ASP A 71 -11.29 13.47 -3.69
C ASP A 71 -11.12 12.15 -4.45
N ARG A 72 -11.75 12.10 -5.61
CA ARG A 72 -11.81 10.90 -6.46
C ARG A 72 -10.46 10.50 -7.03
N VAL A 73 -9.56 11.46 -7.21
CA VAL A 73 -8.23 11.18 -7.72
C VAL A 73 -7.47 10.28 -6.74
N ALA A 74 -7.67 10.52 -5.45
CA ALA A 74 -7.07 9.68 -4.42
C ALA A 74 -7.58 8.24 -4.50
N ASP A 75 -8.87 8.05 -4.78
CA ASP A 75 -9.45 6.71 -4.92
C ASP A 75 -8.77 5.92 -6.04
N GLU A 76 -8.54 6.55 -7.20
CA GLU A 76 -7.84 5.91 -8.31
C GLU A 76 -6.41 5.53 -7.95
N ILE A 77 -5.69 6.45 -7.33
CA ILE A 77 -4.31 6.22 -6.93
C ILE A 77 -4.22 5.10 -5.91
N VAL A 78 -5.10 5.11 -4.90
CA VAL A 78 -5.13 4.07 -3.88
C VAL A 78 -5.46 2.72 -4.50
N TRP A 79 -6.46 2.66 -5.37
CA TRP A 79 -6.85 1.42 -6.02
C TRP A 79 -5.71 0.83 -6.86
N ASN A 80 -5.04 1.66 -7.65
CA ASN A 80 -3.93 1.21 -8.48
C ASN A 80 -2.77 0.72 -7.62
N THR A 81 -2.49 1.40 -6.51
CA THR A 81 -1.46 0.96 -5.57
C THR A 81 -1.79 -0.42 -5.00
N VAL A 82 -3.04 -0.63 -4.60
CA VAL A 82 -3.47 -1.91 -4.05
C VAL A 82 -3.35 -3.03 -5.07
N LYS A 83 -3.73 -2.77 -6.32
CA LYS A 83 -3.74 -3.81 -7.36
C LYS A 83 -2.39 -4.07 -7.98
N ASP A 84 -1.56 -3.03 -8.15
CA ASP A 84 -0.33 -3.13 -8.92
C ASP A 84 0.92 -3.13 -8.05
N ASP A 85 0.98 -2.31 -7.02
CA ASP A 85 2.21 -2.11 -6.24
C ASP A 85 2.31 -3.02 -5.03
N LEU A 86 1.22 -3.24 -4.30
CA LEU A 86 1.25 -4.05 -3.08
C LEU A 86 1.64 -5.51 -3.33
N PRO A 87 1.23 -6.16 -4.44
CA PRO A 87 1.71 -7.51 -4.73
C PRO A 87 3.23 -7.59 -4.86
N LEU A 88 3.84 -6.58 -5.47
CA LEU A 88 5.29 -6.52 -5.60
C LEU A 88 5.96 -6.32 -4.26
N LEU A 89 5.43 -5.43 -3.44
CA LEU A 89 5.95 -5.20 -2.09
C LEU A 89 5.84 -6.47 -1.25
N ARG A 90 4.70 -7.16 -1.34
CA ARG A 90 4.50 -8.41 -0.62
C ARG A 90 5.55 -9.45 -0.97
N ASP A 91 5.85 -9.57 -2.26
CA ASP A 91 6.87 -10.51 -2.73
C ASP A 91 8.25 -10.16 -2.17
N ILE A 92 8.61 -8.88 -2.19
CA ILE A 92 9.89 -8.43 -1.67
C ILE A 92 10.02 -8.74 -0.19
N VAL A 93 8.99 -8.43 0.59
CA VAL A 93 8.98 -8.67 2.04
C VAL A 93 8.98 -10.16 2.34
N ALA A 94 8.20 -10.95 1.60
CA ALA A 94 8.16 -12.39 1.80
C ALA A 94 9.52 -13.04 1.57
N LYS A 95 10.24 -12.61 0.54
CA LYS A 95 11.59 -13.12 0.28
C LYS A 95 12.56 -12.72 1.39
N ALA A 96 12.45 -11.50 1.89
CA ALA A 96 13.29 -11.01 2.99
C ALA A 96 13.07 -11.82 4.27
N LEU A 97 11.80 -12.17 4.56
CA LEU A 97 11.46 -12.93 5.75
C LEU A 97 11.94 -14.38 5.70
N LYS A 98 12.12 -14.92 4.49
CA LYS A 98 12.70 -16.26 4.33
C LYS A 98 14.20 -16.27 4.60
N GLY A 99 14.80 -15.09 4.64
CA GLY A 99 16.22 -14.94 4.92
C GLY A 99 17.11 -15.26 3.75
N PRO A 100 18.41 -15.00 3.90
CA PRO A 100 19.39 -15.35 2.88
C PRO A 100 19.56 -16.85 2.84
N VAL A 101 19.35 -17.43 1.72
CA VAL A 101 19.51 -18.87 1.55
C VAL A 101 20.65 -19.12 0.57
#